data_0a7a51e16cd78fae925ee44cb7f79a6b
#
_entry.id   0a7a51e16cd78fae925ee44cb7f79a6b
#
_cell.length_a   1.000
_cell.length_b   1.000
_cell.length_c   1.000
_cell.angle_alpha   90.00
_cell.angle_beta   90.00
_cell.angle_gamma   90.00
#
_symmetry.space_group_name_H-M   'P 1'
#
loop_
_entity.id
_entity.type
_entity.pdbx_description
1 polymer ?
#
loop_
_entity_poly.entity_id
_entity_poly.type
_entity_poly.pdbx_seq_one_letter_code
_entity_poly.pdbx_strand_id
1 'polypeptide(L)'
;QLVSEQFWKGNRFLNQAFTVDRLREEKQRLNPGIIHLATHARFKPGSPDQSYIQFWDRQVTLAEMKQFEWSNPPLQLLVLSACDTAIGSREAELGFAGITAAAGVHTVLGSLWTVSDIGTLALMSEFYIQLQQSPTRAQALQRAQAALRTGIVRIENGVLITSQTQIPLPKSLLQSNQTVDFRHPFYWAAFT
;
A
#
# COMPACT_ATOMS: atom_id res chain seq x y z
N GLN A 1 -7.62 -5.74 5.00
CA GLN A 1 -8.57 -6.01 6.08
C GLN A 1 -7.96 -5.67 7.44
N LEU A 2 -6.82 -6.29 7.85
CA LEU A 2 -6.18 -6.07 9.16
C LEU A 2 -5.86 -4.60 9.46
N VAL A 3 -5.36 -3.85 8.47
CA VAL A 3 -5.01 -2.44 8.65
C VAL A 3 -6.21 -1.60 9.10
N SER A 4 -7.35 -1.73 8.44
CA SER A 4 -8.56 -0.96 8.76
C SER A 4 -9.27 -1.39 10.03
N GLU A 5 -9.03 -2.61 10.49
CA GLU A 5 -9.64 -3.14 11.72
C GLU A 5 -8.78 -2.88 12.96
N GLN A 6 -7.46 -2.96 12.81
CA GLN A 6 -6.54 -2.97 13.96
C GLN A 6 -5.78 -1.64 14.15
N PHE A 7 -5.41 -0.98 13.06
CA PHE A 7 -4.45 0.12 13.14
C PHE A 7 -5.03 1.48 12.78
N TRP A 8 -5.95 1.52 11.82
CA TRP A 8 -6.48 2.80 11.34
C TRP A 8 -7.96 2.67 11.02
N LYS A 9 -8.82 3.25 11.84
CA LYS A 9 -10.26 3.22 11.62
C LYS A 9 -10.62 3.85 10.28
N GLY A 10 -11.31 3.11 9.44
CA GLY A 10 -11.71 3.56 8.12
C GLY A 10 -12.70 2.62 7.46
N ASN A 11 -13.30 3.09 6.38
CA ASN A 11 -14.16 2.27 5.55
C ASN A 11 -13.32 1.36 4.66
N ARG A 12 -13.82 0.16 4.40
CA ARG A 12 -13.19 -0.76 3.47
C ARG A 12 -14.19 -1.24 2.43
N PHE A 13 -13.70 -1.42 1.22
CA PHE A 13 -14.46 -1.91 0.10
C PHE A 13 -13.71 -3.10 -0.49
N LEU A 14 -14.33 -4.28 -0.49
CA LEU A 14 -13.73 -5.54 -0.90
C LEU A 14 -14.55 -6.17 -2.02
N ASN A 15 -13.90 -6.94 -2.88
CA ASN A 15 -14.53 -7.69 -3.96
C ASN A 15 -15.46 -6.79 -4.79
N GLN A 16 -16.72 -7.16 -4.94
CA GLN A 16 -17.71 -6.44 -5.75
C GLN A 16 -17.96 -4.99 -5.31
N ALA A 17 -17.62 -4.64 -4.07
CA ALA A 17 -17.72 -3.25 -3.59
C ALA A 17 -16.48 -2.40 -3.94
N PHE A 18 -15.40 -3.01 -4.44
CA PHE A 18 -14.18 -2.31 -4.85
C PHE A 18 -14.25 -1.91 -6.33
N THR A 19 -15.07 -0.92 -6.63
CA THR A 19 -15.27 -0.38 -7.98
C THR A 19 -14.74 1.03 -8.13
N VAL A 20 -14.54 1.46 -9.38
CA VAL A 20 -14.07 2.81 -9.70
C VAL A 20 -15.07 3.88 -9.25
N ASP A 21 -16.36 3.65 -9.52
CA ASP A 21 -17.39 4.59 -9.15
C ASP A 21 -17.51 4.71 -7.63
N ARG A 22 -17.41 3.56 -6.92
CA ARG A 22 -17.39 3.59 -5.45
C ARG A 22 -16.20 4.37 -4.89
N LEU A 23 -15.02 4.25 -5.48
CA LEU A 23 -13.87 5.06 -5.08
C LEU A 23 -14.15 6.55 -5.23
N ARG A 24 -14.74 6.98 -6.37
CA ARG A 24 -15.08 8.38 -6.62
C ARG A 24 -16.13 8.90 -5.66
N GLU A 25 -17.23 8.18 -5.50
CA GLU A 25 -18.31 8.52 -4.57
C GLU A 25 -17.81 8.70 -3.14
N GLU A 26 -17.06 7.70 -2.64
CA GLU A 26 -16.59 7.73 -1.26
C GLU A 26 -15.50 8.78 -1.04
N LYS A 27 -14.67 9.06 -2.03
CA LYS A 27 -13.71 10.16 -1.96
C LYS A 27 -14.44 11.51 -1.78
N GLN A 28 -15.47 11.76 -2.56
CA GLN A 28 -16.26 12.99 -2.44
C GLN A 28 -17.06 13.07 -1.14
N ARG A 29 -17.70 11.96 -0.76
CA ARG A 29 -18.57 11.89 0.41
C ARG A 29 -17.81 11.98 1.74
N LEU A 30 -16.69 11.29 1.85
CA LEU A 30 -15.94 11.14 3.11
C LEU A 30 -14.79 12.13 3.26
N ASN A 31 -14.31 12.69 2.15
CA ASN A 31 -13.09 13.51 2.12
C ASN A 31 -11.93 12.82 2.90
N PRO A 32 -11.53 11.60 2.54
CA PRO A 32 -10.56 10.86 3.31
C PRO A 32 -9.18 11.50 3.19
N GLY A 33 -8.45 11.57 4.30
CA GLY A 33 -7.04 11.97 4.29
C GLY A 33 -6.13 10.89 3.69
N ILE A 34 -6.53 9.63 3.76
CA ILE A 34 -5.76 8.47 3.28
C ILE A 34 -6.65 7.57 2.44
N ILE A 35 -6.13 7.15 1.29
CA ILE A 35 -6.68 6.06 0.47
C ILE A 35 -5.62 4.99 0.32
N HIS A 36 -5.98 3.73 0.61
CA HIS A 36 -5.10 2.57 0.44
C HIS A 36 -5.72 1.62 -0.60
N LEU A 37 -5.07 1.49 -1.74
CA LEU A 37 -5.42 0.55 -2.80
C LEU A 37 -4.52 -0.70 -2.67
N ALA A 38 -5.08 -1.76 -2.11
CA ALA A 38 -4.43 -3.07 -1.99
C ALA A 38 -5.03 -3.99 -3.06
N THR A 39 -4.41 -4.05 -4.23
CA THR A 39 -4.92 -4.75 -5.40
C THR A 39 -3.79 -5.15 -6.35
N HIS A 40 -4.11 -5.68 -7.52
CA HIS A 40 -3.13 -5.91 -8.57
C HIS A 40 -2.94 -4.65 -9.41
N ALA A 41 -1.71 -4.36 -9.77
CA ALA A 41 -1.38 -3.33 -10.72
C ALA A 41 -0.29 -3.83 -11.67
N ARG A 42 -0.28 -3.30 -12.86
CA ARG A 42 0.78 -3.52 -13.84
C ARG A 42 1.32 -2.17 -14.30
N PHE A 43 2.62 -2.04 -14.23
CA PHE A 43 3.30 -0.87 -14.79
C PHE A 43 4.16 -1.29 -15.96
N LYS A 44 4.05 -0.55 -17.09
CA LYS A 44 4.88 -0.71 -18.28
C LYS A 44 5.59 0.59 -18.57
N PRO A 45 6.93 0.65 -18.42
CA PRO A 45 7.71 1.86 -18.71
C PRO A 45 7.43 2.41 -20.12
N GLY A 46 7.27 3.72 -20.22
CA GLY A 46 7.00 4.39 -21.51
C GLY A 46 5.61 4.16 -22.11
N SER A 47 4.73 3.41 -21.42
CA SER A 47 3.39 3.07 -21.93
C SER A 47 2.31 3.30 -20.87
N PRO A 48 1.92 4.55 -20.59
CA PRO A 48 0.88 4.86 -19.59
C PRO A 48 -0.45 4.17 -19.85
N ASP A 49 -0.80 3.98 -21.13
CA ASP A 49 -2.06 3.33 -21.52
C ASP A 49 -2.06 1.81 -21.31
N GLN A 50 -0.87 1.21 -21.16
CA GLN A 50 -0.70 -0.21 -20.85
C GLN A 50 -0.37 -0.46 -19.38
N SER A 51 -0.29 0.60 -18.59
CA SER A 51 -0.11 0.59 -17.15
C SER A 51 -1.45 0.77 -16.49
N TYR A 52 -1.84 -0.13 -15.56
CA TYR A 52 -3.17 -0.10 -14.97
C TYR A 52 -3.18 -0.58 -13.51
N ILE A 53 -4.22 -0.18 -12.81
CA ILE A 53 -4.63 -0.72 -11.50
C ILE A 53 -5.91 -1.53 -11.72
N GLN A 54 -5.97 -2.73 -11.16
CA GLN A 54 -7.13 -3.60 -11.26
C GLN A 54 -8.16 -3.24 -10.19
N PHE A 55 -9.35 -2.84 -10.61
CA PHE A 55 -10.56 -2.78 -9.79
C PHE A 55 -11.41 -4.03 -10.02
N TRP A 56 -12.45 -4.23 -9.24
CA TRP A 56 -13.33 -5.36 -9.44
C TRP A 56 -14.04 -5.33 -10.79
N ASP A 57 -14.55 -4.16 -11.14
CA ASP A 57 -15.34 -3.93 -12.35
C ASP A 57 -14.49 -3.76 -13.61
N ARG A 58 -13.30 -3.19 -13.50
CA ARG A 58 -12.42 -2.93 -14.65
C ARG A 58 -10.97 -2.60 -14.27
N GLN A 59 -10.14 -2.54 -15.29
CA GLN A 59 -8.81 -1.93 -15.21
C GLN A 59 -8.92 -0.42 -15.37
N VAL A 60 -8.14 0.31 -14.60
CA VAL A 60 -8.00 1.76 -14.69
C VAL A 60 -6.57 2.06 -15.12
N THR A 61 -6.42 2.65 -16.29
CA THR A 61 -5.10 3.00 -16.80
C THR A 61 -4.48 4.16 -16.02
N LEU A 62 -3.18 4.30 -16.14
CA LEU A 62 -2.45 5.40 -15.53
C LEU A 62 -2.91 6.77 -16.07
N ALA A 63 -3.30 6.81 -17.36
CA ALA A 63 -3.87 8.01 -17.96
C ALA A 63 -5.23 8.38 -17.36
N GLU A 64 -6.08 7.39 -17.09
CA GLU A 64 -7.37 7.60 -16.41
C GLU A 64 -7.21 8.01 -14.95
N MET A 65 -6.17 7.52 -14.24
CA MET A 65 -5.88 7.91 -12.86
C MET A 65 -5.60 9.42 -12.72
N LYS A 66 -5.09 10.07 -13.78
CA LYS A 66 -4.93 11.54 -13.81
C LYS A 66 -6.28 12.28 -13.78
N GLN A 67 -7.33 11.67 -14.31
CA GLN A 67 -8.66 12.28 -14.37
C GLN A 67 -9.44 12.17 -13.06
N PHE A 68 -8.89 11.43 -12.08
CA PHE A 68 -9.45 11.46 -10.74
C PHE A 68 -9.07 12.79 -10.09
N GLU A 69 -10.05 13.50 -9.60
CA GLU A 69 -9.88 14.80 -8.95
C GLU A 69 -9.22 14.64 -7.55
N TRP A 70 -7.94 14.28 -7.55
CA TRP A 70 -7.20 14.02 -6.30
C TRP A 70 -6.99 15.27 -5.45
N SER A 71 -7.05 16.46 -6.07
CA SER A 71 -6.85 17.75 -5.42
C SER A 71 -8.12 18.32 -4.80
N ASN A 72 -9.30 17.81 -5.16
CA ASN A 72 -10.57 18.34 -4.65
C ASN A 72 -11.54 17.24 -4.23
N PRO A 73 -11.70 16.97 -2.92
CA PRO A 73 -10.87 17.48 -1.83
C PRO A 73 -9.44 16.87 -1.87
N PRO A 74 -8.41 17.55 -1.32
CA PRO A 74 -7.02 17.14 -1.46
C PRO A 74 -6.73 15.87 -0.68
N LEU A 75 -6.23 14.82 -1.39
CA LEU A 75 -5.80 13.58 -0.76
C LEU A 75 -4.40 13.74 -0.18
N GLN A 76 -4.26 13.46 1.11
CA GLN A 76 -3.00 13.61 1.83
C GLN A 76 -2.03 12.46 1.60
N LEU A 77 -2.54 11.23 1.49
CA LEU A 77 -1.73 10.03 1.29
C LEU A 77 -2.49 9.02 0.42
N LEU A 78 -1.86 8.62 -0.67
CA LEU A 78 -2.26 7.46 -1.47
C LEU A 78 -1.25 6.34 -1.23
N VAL A 79 -1.71 5.19 -0.73
CA VAL A 79 -0.91 3.98 -0.59
C VAL A 79 -1.30 3.00 -1.70
N LEU A 80 -0.32 2.59 -2.49
CA LEU A 80 -0.46 1.61 -3.56
C LEU A 80 0.33 0.36 -3.17
N SER A 81 -0.31 -0.56 -2.47
CA SER A 81 0.28 -1.87 -2.17
C SER A 81 -0.17 -2.89 -3.22
N ALA A 82 0.42 -2.78 -4.40
CA ALA A 82 0.12 -3.61 -5.56
C ALA A 82 1.37 -4.34 -6.00
N CYS A 83 1.25 -5.65 -6.27
CA CYS A 83 2.32 -6.43 -6.85
C CYS A 83 2.44 -6.15 -8.35
N ASP A 84 3.67 -6.16 -8.86
CA ASP A 84 4.01 -6.02 -10.29
C ASP A 84 4.09 -4.59 -10.83
N THR A 85 4.57 -3.66 -10.02
CA THR A 85 4.65 -2.25 -10.40
C THR A 85 5.91 -1.86 -11.13
N ALA A 86 6.97 -2.63 -11.15
CA ALA A 86 8.08 -2.43 -12.10
C ALA A 86 9.26 -3.35 -11.89
N ILE A 87 9.57 -4.13 -12.87
CA ILE A 87 10.90 -4.73 -13.00
C ILE A 87 11.85 -3.61 -13.49
N GLY A 88 12.60 -3.02 -12.58
CA GLY A 88 13.94 -2.52 -12.86
C GLY A 88 14.11 -1.22 -13.62
N SER A 89 13.17 -0.26 -13.67
CA SER A 89 13.46 1.04 -14.24
C SER A 89 13.13 2.21 -13.30
N ARG A 90 14.01 3.21 -13.25
CA ARG A 90 13.75 4.51 -12.58
C ARG A 90 12.47 5.19 -13.11
N GLU A 91 12.06 4.88 -14.33
CA GLU A 91 10.87 5.42 -14.97
C GLU A 91 9.57 4.86 -14.39
N ALA A 92 9.62 3.68 -13.77
CA ALA A 92 8.49 3.07 -13.10
C ALA A 92 8.12 3.78 -11.79
N GLU A 93 9.14 4.19 -11.04
CA GLU A 93 9.00 4.99 -9.82
C GLU A 93 8.26 6.31 -10.09
N LEU A 94 8.61 6.95 -11.21
CA LEU A 94 7.97 8.17 -11.68
C LEU A 94 6.56 7.92 -12.25
N GLY A 95 6.23 6.67 -12.61
CA GLY A 95 4.97 6.35 -13.24
C GLY A 95 3.76 6.60 -12.35
N PHE A 96 3.47 5.70 -11.41
CA PHE A 96 2.30 5.84 -10.54
C PHE A 96 2.45 6.97 -9.51
N ALA A 97 3.59 7.04 -8.84
CA ALA A 97 3.85 8.07 -7.84
C ALA A 97 3.90 9.47 -8.47
N GLY A 98 4.64 9.65 -9.56
CA GLY A 98 4.74 10.93 -10.25
C GLY A 98 3.43 11.40 -10.87
N ILE A 99 2.65 10.50 -11.48
CA ILE A 99 1.37 10.85 -12.10
C ILE A 99 0.32 11.21 -11.06
N THR A 100 0.23 10.47 -9.96
CA THR A 100 -0.74 10.77 -8.89
C THR A 100 -0.32 12.02 -8.10
N ALA A 101 0.97 12.26 -7.92
CA ALA A 101 1.46 13.52 -7.36
C ALA A 101 1.15 14.71 -8.28
N ALA A 102 1.39 14.59 -9.59
CA ALA A 102 1.00 15.61 -10.57
C ALA A 102 -0.51 15.83 -10.66
N ALA A 103 -1.31 14.83 -10.30
CA ALA A 103 -2.76 14.93 -10.21
C ALA A 103 -3.26 15.50 -8.86
N GLY A 104 -2.37 15.92 -7.96
CA GLY A 104 -2.71 16.62 -6.72
C GLY A 104 -2.73 15.79 -5.45
N VAL A 105 -2.18 14.56 -5.45
CA VAL A 105 -1.94 13.80 -4.21
C VAL A 105 -0.69 14.35 -3.51
N HIS A 106 -0.78 14.66 -2.22
CA HIS A 106 0.36 15.24 -1.49
C HIS A 106 1.51 14.25 -1.26
N THR A 107 1.18 12.99 -1.01
CA THR A 107 2.16 11.93 -0.78
C THR A 107 1.65 10.63 -1.40
N VAL A 108 2.53 9.93 -2.09
CA VAL A 108 2.24 8.59 -2.62
C VAL A 108 3.24 7.61 -2.03
N LEU A 109 2.76 6.49 -1.55
CA LEU A 109 3.58 5.36 -1.12
C LEU A 109 3.31 4.20 -2.07
N GLY A 110 4.33 3.75 -2.77
CA GLY A 110 4.23 2.64 -3.73
C GLY A 110 5.41 1.68 -3.63
N SER A 111 5.34 0.56 -4.35
CA SER A 111 6.43 -0.42 -4.42
C SER A 111 7.16 -0.35 -5.75
N LEU A 112 8.49 -0.48 -5.71
CA LEU A 112 9.41 -0.42 -6.85
C LEU A 112 9.57 -1.75 -7.59
N TRP A 113 9.22 -2.85 -6.96
CA TRP A 113 9.26 -4.21 -7.50
C TRP A 113 8.18 -5.09 -6.88
N THR A 114 7.99 -6.27 -7.47
CA THR A 114 7.06 -7.28 -6.93
C THR A 114 7.42 -7.65 -5.50
N VAL A 115 6.48 -7.45 -4.61
CA VAL A 115 6.64 -7.67 -3.17
C VAL A 115 5.88 -8.91 -2.71
N SER A 116 6.34 -9.50 -1.62
CA SER A 116 5.64 -10.59 -0.95
C SER A 116 4.40 -10.07 -0.25
N ASP A 117 3.25 -10.73 -0.41
CA ASP A 117 2.00 -10.37 0.28
C ASP A 117 2.19 -10.33 1.80
N ILE A 118 2.92 -11.29 2.35
CA ILE A 118 3.17 -11.36 3.79
C ILE A 118 4.15 -10.28 4.25
N GLY A 119 5.15 -9.96 3.43
CA GLY A 119 6.08 -8.85 3.69
C GLY A 119 5.37 -7.50 3.60
N THR A 120 4.50 -7.33 2.63
CA THR A 120 3.66 -6.13 2.47
C THR A 120 2.73 -5.96 3.67
N LEU A 121 2.08 -7.04 4.12
CA LEU A 121 1.24 -7.02 5.32
C LEU A 121 2.04 -6.57 6.55
N ALA A 122 3.22 -7.14 6.75
CA ALA A 122 4.08 -6.80 7.89
C ALA A 122 4.53 -5.33 7.84
N LEU A 123 5.02 -4.87 6.68
CA LEU A 123 5.46 -3.49 6.52
C LEU A 123 4.32 -2.48 6.66
N MET A 124 3.17 -2.72 6.02
CA MET A 124 2.03 -1.82 6.11
C MET A 124 1.44 -1.78 7.52
N SER A 125 1.39 -2.90 8.23
CA SER A 125 0.96 -2.92 9.63
C SER A 125 1.85 -2.02 10.48
N GLU A 126 3.16 -2.16 10.37
CA GLU A 126 4.11 -1.32 11.10
C GLU A 126 4.07 0.14 10.63
N PHE A 127 3.95 0.39 9.31
CA PHE A 127 3.84 1.74 8.77
C PHE A 127 2.65 2.52 9.37
N TYR A 128 1.48 1.91 9.46
CA TYR A 128 0.30 2.57 10.04
C TYR A 128 0.44 2.80 11.55
N ILE A 129 1.13 1.92 12.27
CA ILE A 129 1.51 2.16 13.67
C ILE A 129 2.42 3.39 13.77
N GLN A 130 3.47 3.43 12.97
CA GLN A 130 4.44 4.52 13.00
C GLN A 130 3.85 5.84 12.49
N LEU A 131 2.87 5.79 11.58
CA LEU A 131 2.20 6.98 11.04
C LEU A 131 1.46 7.78 12.11
N GLN A 132 0.96 7.11 13.16
CA GLN A 132 0.30 7.77 14.30
C GLN A 132 1.27 8.55 15.20
N GLN A 133 2.56 8.23 15.15
CA GLN A 133 3.56 8.73 16.10
C GLN A 133 4.69 9.52 15.44
N SER A 134 4.74 9.52 14.12
CA SER A 134 5.81 10.19 13.39
C SER A 134 5.39 11.58 12.93
N PRO A 135 6.27 12.58 13.00
CA PRO A 135 6.00 13.92 12.50
C PRO A 135 5.73 13.97 11.00
N THR A 136 6.33 13.05 10.24
CA THR A 136 6.18 12.98 8.78
C THR A 136 5.94 11.55 8.30
N ARG A 137 5.30 11.41 7.13
CA ARG A 137 5.04 10.12 6.49
C ARG A 137 6.33 9.40 6.10
N ALA A 138 7.34 10.16 5.65
CA ALA A 138 8.65 9.63 5.33
C ALA A 138 9.35 9.01 6.56
N GLN A 139 9.26 9.67 7.71
CA GLN A 139 9.78 9.09 8.97
C GLN A 139 9.00 7.87 9.42
N ALA A 140 7.68 7.85 9.21
CA ALA A 140 6.88 6.68 9.50
C ALA A 140 7.33 5.47 8.67
N LEU A 141 7.54 5.66 7.36
CA LEU A 141 8.07 4.61 6.48
C LEU A 141 9.47 4.17 6.90
N GLN A 142 10.37 5.11 7.16
CA GLN A 142 11.74 4.81 7.59
C GLN A 142 11.76 3.97 8.88
N ARG A 143 10.92 4.31 9.86
CA ARG A 143 10.80 3.55 11.12
C ARG A 143 10.23 2.16 10.90
N ALA A 144 9.21 2.04 10.04
CA ALA A 144 8.65 0.75 9.68
C ALA A 144 9.70 -0.15 8.99
N GLN A 145 10.44 0.38 8.01
CA GLN A 145 11.52 -0.34 7.35
C GLN A 145 12.63 -0.73 8.32
N ALA A 146 12.99 0.14 9.25
CA ALA A 146 13.97 -0.16 10.29
C ALA A 146 13.49 -1.28 11.23
N ALA A 147 12.21 -1.31 11.59
CA ALA A 147 11.63 -2.34 12.45
C ALA A 147 11.66 -3.73 11.78
N LEU A 148 11.42 -3.81 10.46
CA LEU A 148 11.59 -5.06 9.72
C LEU A 148 13.07 -5.45 9.67
N ARG A 149 13.94 -4.52 9.28
CA ARG A 149 15.39 -4.75 9.15
C ARG A 149 16.02 -5.24 10.45
N THR A 150 15.57 -4.78 11.59
CA THR A 150 16.11 -5.17 12.90
C THR A 150 15.42 -6.39 13.50
N GLY A 151 14.41 -6.97 12.84
CA GLY A 151 13.67 -8.15 13.31
C GLY A 151 12.66 -7.86 14.43
N ILE A 152 12.39 -6.58 14.73
CA ILE A 152 11.29 -6.19 15.62
C ILE A 152 9.97 -6.70 15.02
N VAL A 153 9.76 -6.46 13.73
CA VAL A 153 8.61 -7.00 12.99
C VAL A 153 8.98 -8.36 12.42
N ARG A 154 8.22 -9.38 12.80
CA ARG A 154 8.41 -10.77 12.38
C ARG A 154 7.13 -11.57 12.54
N ILE A 155 7.10 -12.77 12.01
CA ILE A 155 6.03 -13.73 12.28
C ILE A 155 6.62 -14.90 13.05
N GLU A 156 5.99 -15.21 14.18
CA GLU A 156 6.32 -16.37 15.01
C GLU A 156 5.03 -17.14 15.34
N ASN A 157 5.03 -18.45 15.06
CA ASN A 157 3.90 -19.33 15.39
C ASN A 157 2.54 -18.85 14.86
N GLY A 158 2.52 -18.25 13.64
CA GLY A 158 1.28 -17.74 13.05
C GLY A 158 0.81 -16.38 13.62
N VAL A 159 1.65 -15.71 14.39
CA VAL A 159 1.37 -14.38 14.95
C VAL A 159 2.31 -13.36 14.31
N LEU A 160 1.75 -12.30 13.73
CA LEU A 160 2.51 -11.13 13.32
C LEU A 160 2.82 -10.29 14.56
N ILE A 161 4.09 -10.16 14.86
CA ILE A 161 4.64 -9.32 15.94
C ILE A 161 5.06 -8.00 15.32
N THR A 162 4.56 -6.89 15.83
CA THR A 162 4.91 -5.53 15.44
C THR A 162 5.58 -4.81 16.62
N SER A 163 5.97 -3.56 16.43
CA SER A 163 6.56 -2.76 17.51
C SER A 163 5.61 -2.50 18.68
N GLN A 164 4.29 -2.65 18.51
CA GLN A 164 3.30 -2.31 19.53
C GLN A 164 2.30 -3.42 19.84
N THR A 165 2.08 -4.34 18.91
CA THR A 165 1.00 -5.34 19.07
C THR A 165 1.35 -6.67 18.43
N GLN A 166 0.59 -7.68 18.82
CA GLN A 166 0.66 -9.03 18.28
C GLN A 166 -0.69 -9.38 17.65
N ILE A 167 -0.66 -9.84 16.39
CA ILE A 167 -1.85 -10.09 15.60
C ILE A 167 -1.85 -11.54 15.13
N PRO A 168 -2.76 -12.38 15.60
CA PRO A 168 -2.96 -13.72 15.06
C PRO A 168 -3.33 -13.64 13.58
N LEU A 169 -2.61 -14.38 12.74
CA LEU A 169 -2.87 -14.42 11.31
C LEU A 169 -3.80 -15.59 10.95
N PRO A 170 -4.71 -15.39 9.99
CA PRO A 170 -5.54 -16.47 9.48
C PRO A 170 -4.68 -17.60 8.89
N LYS A 171 -5.08 -18.85 9.11
CA LYS A 171 -4.38 -20.03 8.55
C LYS A 171 -4.26 -20.01 7.02
N SER A 172 -5.14 -19.27 6.34
CA SER A 172 -5.08 -19.07 4.88
C SER A 172 -3.87 -18.25 4.41
N LEU A 173 -3.25 -17.47 5.30
CA LEU A 173 -2.07 -16.64 4.97
C LEU A 173 -0.75 -17.32 5.28
N LEU A 174 -0.76 -18.36 6.10
CA LEU A 174 0.46 -19.04 6.56
C LEU A 174 0.22 -20.55 6.63
N GLN A 175 1.25 -21.33 6.28
CA GLN A 175 1.31 -22.72 6.73
C GLN A 175 1.47 -22.73 8.25
N SER A 176 0.78 -23.63 8.94
CA SER A 176 0.80 -23.74 10.40
C SER A 176 2.25 -23.82 10.92
N ASN A 177 2.58 -23.05 11.94
CA ASN A 177 3.88 -22.92 12.59
C ASN A 177 5.00 -22.27 11.76
N GLN A 178 4.68 -21.53 10.71
CA GLN A 178 5.70 -20.83 9.93
C GLN A 178 6.22 -19.61 10.71
N THR A 179 7.56 -19.54 10.84
CA THR A 179 8.29 -18.33 11.25
C THR A 179 8.78 -17.62 10.00
N VAL A 180 8.57 -16.32 9.91
CA VAL A 180 9.06 -15.49 8.81
C VAL A 180 9.89 -14.35 9.39
N ASP A 181 11.13 -14.29 8.91
CA ASP A 181 12.09 -13.23 9.20
C ASP A 181 12.10 -12.22 8.05
N PHE A 182 11.77 -10.98 8.34
CA PHE A 182 11.67 -9.92 7.34
C PHE A 182 12.95 -9.06 7.23
N ARG A 183 14.06 -9.43 7.86
CA ARG A 183 15.30 -8.63 7.84
C ARG A 183 15.91 -8.44 6.44
N HIS A 184 15.64 -9.36 5.51
CA HIS A 184 16.13 -9.24 4.14
C HIS A 184 15.48 -8.03 3.43
N PRO A 185 16.24 -7.17 2.72
CA PRO A 185 15.75 -5.98 2.04
C PRO A 185 14.60 -6.21 1.05
N PHE A 186 14.50 -7.40 0.50
CA PHE A 186 13.39 -7.79 -0.40
C PHE A 186 12.00 -7.47 0.18
N TYR A 187 11.83 -7.58 1.50
CA TYR A 187 10.55 -7.39 2.16
C TYR A 187 10.18 -5.94 2.45
N TRP A 188 11.14 -5.03 2.53
CA TRP A 188 10.88 -3.67 2.98
C TRP A 188 11.46 -2.58 2.09
N ALA A 189 12.55 -2.83 1.34
CA ALA A 189 13.21 -1.80 0.56
C ALA A 189 12.48 -1.46 -0.75
N ALA A 190 11.45 -2.22 -1.12
CA ALA A 190 10.63 -1.95 -2.28
C ALA A 190 9.80 -0.66 -2.15
N PHE A 191 9.45 -0.26 -0.94
CA PHE A 191 8.51 0.83 -0.71
C PHE A 191 9.20 2.18 -0.55
N THR A 192 8.66 3.15 -1.27
CA THR A 192 9.12 4.53 -1.29
C THR A 192 7.96 5.52 -1.37
#